data_38b8f7f72069b56d8b01ae790d5fde69
#
_entry.id   38b8f7f72069b56d8b01ae790d5fde69
#
_cell.length_a   1.000
_cell.length_b   1.000
_cell.length_c   1.000
_cell.angle_alpha   90.00
_cell.angle_beta   90.00
_cell.angle_gamma   90.00
#
_symmetry.space_group_name_H-M   'P 1'
#
loop_
_entity.id
_entity.type
_entity.pdbx_description
1 polymer ?
#
loop_
_entity_poly.entity_id
_entity_poly.type
_entity_poly.pdbx_seq_one_letter_code
_entity_poly.pdbx_strand_id
1 'polypeptide(L)'
;MDALRSSPRLLLGLASVAVAFAAADTYVVVLALPEMLGGVGESTEELQRAAPIISGFLLGYVAMLPLIGRIADLRGRVPVLVAALVIFALGSLVTSLAYDLPTMVSGRFLQGVGGGGLVPATLALVADLYPADRRGIPLGIVSAVQELGSVIGPLFGAVVLAVADWRAIFLINVAVGLVLAAAISALRFGHQPQGSDPPGRGLVTNRGRRDGLGALLLLIAIGAGGLVFVRPPSLLQDLTWGQIFIPFAGEGRWLTPVGAVSMVAGVLFVVRCFTARRPIVDGRGWVRSMRDADLVGALFLAVTLGGVILAFATADPKIQLFADQGYYYLAGSAIAALALVVHLRRAEAPLIPAGALRRTPAWGAIVVSFFVGAALIAALIDIPLFARTTIYRDSQLSAALVLVRFLVALPVGAIVGGYLTRRVSAGVITAAGMLMAAVGFVLMAQWDITSLEQLHSDLTLVLCGFGFGLALAPVNAAILVSTDDAVHGLASAMVVVARMVGMLIGISALTALGLRRYYSYLVDNPLPSAKEVCDGKSRCAEFSDLLAGAGIPQEHAVFAGAAVCAVLAAVAALVLFRGAATRSVDAARLLRSAG
;
A
#
# COMPACT_ATOMS: atom_id res chain seq x y z
N MET A 1 -7.48 -29.06 20.12
CA MET A 1 -7.02 -28.62 18.78
C MET A 1 -8.16 -28.15 17.89
N ASP A 2 -9.39 -28.66 18.03
CA ASP A 2 -10.53 -28.26 17.19
C ASP A 2 -11.07 -26.85 17.48
N ALA A 3 -10.97 -26.36 18.71
CA ALA A 3 -11.38 -24.99 19.08
C ALA A 3 -10.49 -23.90 18.46
N LEU A 4 -9.23 -24.21 18.09
CA LEU A 4 -8.34 -23.28 17.41
C LEU A 4 -8.65 -23.20 15.90
N ARG A 5 -9.21 -24.27 15.32
CA ARG A 5 -9.55 -24.34 13.89
C ARG A 5 -10.76 -23.51 13.48
N SER A 6 -11.56 -23.04 14.46
CA SER A 6 -12.80 -22.28 14.23
C SER A 6 -12.80 -20.85 14.77
N SER A 7 -11.66 -20.26 15.10
CA SER A 7 -11.60 -18.92 15.71
C SER A 7 -11.59 -17.79 14.68
N PRO A 8 -12.68 -17.01 14.53
CA PRO A 8 -12.71 -15.79 13.72
C PRO A 8 -11.60 -14.79 14.09
N ARG A 9 -11.23 -14.76 15.37
CA ARG A 9 -10.16 -13.89 15.88
C ARG A 9 -8.80 -14.27 15.35
N LEU A 10 -8.50 -15.58 15.24
CA LEU A 10 -7.23 -16.06 14.70
C LEU A 10 -7.12 -15.74 13.19
N LEU A 11 -8.21 -15.96 12.44
CA LEU A 11 -8.26 -15.62 11.01
C LEU A 11 -8.03 -14.13 10.78
N LEU A 12 -8.71 -13.27 11.55
CA LEU A 12 -8.51 -11.82 11.47
C LEU A 12 -7.10 -11.44 11.90
N GLY A 13 -6.54 -12.07 12.93
CA GLY A 13 -5.16 -11.84 13.38
C GLY A 13 -4.14 -12.13 12.28
N LEU A 14 -4.24 -13.30 11.62
CA LEU A 14 -3.36 -13.66 10.50
C LEU A 14 -3.53 -12.72 9.30
N ALA A 15 -4.76 -12.33 8.96
CA ALA A 15 -5.03 -11.36 7.90
C ALA A 15 -4.45 -9.98 8.25
N SER A 16 -4.54 -9.54 9.50
CA SER A 16 -3.95 -8.28 9.97
C SER A 16 -2.42 -8.30 9.90
N VAL A 17 -1.78 -9.42 10.27
CA VAL A 17 -0.32 -9.59 10.12
C VAL A 17 0.08 -9.53 8.65
N ALA A 18 -0.71 -10.13 7.73
CA ALA A 18 -0.46 -10.04 6.30
C ALA A 18 -0.52 -8.59 5.79
N VAL A 19 -1.50 -7.81 6.27
CA VAL A 19 -1.63 -6.36 5.97
C VAL A 19 -0.43 -5.58 6.50
N ALA A 20 0.03 -5.86 7.74
CA ALA A 20 1.21 -5.21 8.31
C ALA A 20 2.48 -5.48 7.49
N PHE A 21 2.66 -6.72 7.03
CA PHE A 21 3.80 -7.10 6.19
C PHE A 21 3.79 -6.38 4.83
N ALA A 22 2.63 -6.28 4.18
CA ALA A 22 2.50 -5.52 2.94
C ALA A 22 2.74 -4.01 3.15
N ALA A 23 2.30 -3.47 4.28
CA ALA A 23 2.55 -2.08 4.65
C ALA A 23 4.05 -1.84 4.95
N ALA A 24 4.71 -2.74 5.68
CA ALA A 24 6.14 -2.68 5.94
C ALA A 24 6.97 -2.69 4.65
N ASP A 25 6.61 -3.54 3.69
CA ASP A 25 7.30 -3.67 2.41
C ASP A 25 7.26 -2.38 1.58
N THR A 26 6.20 -1.59 1.69
CA THR A 26 6.08 -0.31 0.99
C THR A 26 7.19 0.67 1.38
N TYR A 27 7.60 0.67 2.64
CA TYR A 27 8.53 1.64 3.20
C TYR A 27 9.97 1.11 3.34
N VAL A 28 10.15 -0.21 3.45
CA VAL A 28 11.47 -0.85 3.57
C VAL A 28 12.36 -0.57 2.35
N VAL A 29 11.73 -0.50 1.17
CA VAL A 29 12.43 -0.31 -0.11
C VAL A 29 13.12 1.06 -0.20
N VAL A 30 12.59 2.09 0.46
CA VAL A 30 13.20 3.43 0.44
C VAL A 30 14.64 3.39 0.97
N LEU A 31 14.90 2.59 2.02
CA LEU A 31 16.24 2.39 2.57
C LEU A 31 17.13 1.51 1.69
N ALA A 32 16.55 0.46 1.10
CA ALA A 32 17.27 -0.51 0.28
C ALA A 32 17.56 0.00 -1.15
N LEU A 33 16.94 1.10 -1.56
CA LEU A 33 16.94 1.59 -2.95
C LEU A 33 18.34 1.76 -3.56
N PRO A 34 19.34 2.37 -2.89
CA PRO A 34 20.69 2.50 -3.43
C PRO A 34 21.37 1.14 -3.67
N GLU A 35 21.22 0.19 -2.73
CA GLU A 35 21.78 -1.15 -2.85
C GLU A 35 21.06 -1.97 -3.93
N MET A 36 19.75 -1.78 -4.08
CA MET A 36 18.95 -2.43 -5.13
C MET A 36 19.41 -1.97 -6.53
N LEU A 37 19.66 -0.67 -6.74
CA LEU A 37 20.19 -0.14 -7.99
C LEU A 37 21.57 -0.72 -8.31
N GLY A 38 22.50 -0.65 -7.36
CA GLY A 38 23.82 -1.23 -7.53
C GLY A 38 23.76 -2.74 -7.81
N GLY A 39 22.83 -3.46 -7.17
CA GLY A 39 22.63 -4.90 -7.35
C GLY A 39 22.12 -5.32 -8.73
N VAL A 40 21.59 -4.40 -9.53
CA VAL A 40 21.15 -4.65 -10.93
C VAL A 40 22.05 -3.96 -11.97
N GLY A 41 23.21 -3.43 -11.53
CA GLY A 41 24.21 -2.84 -12.42
C GLY A 41 23.93 -1.39 -12.85
N GLU A 42 22.98 -0.70 -12.19
CA GLU A 42 22.69 0.71 -12.44
C GLU A 42 23.52 1.63 -11.54
N SER A 43 23.81 2.85 -12.02
CA SER A 43 24.58 3.83 -11.26
C SER A 43 23.78 4.34 -10.05
N THR A 44 24.40 4.31 -8.87
CA THR A 44 23.83 4.85 -7.63
C THR A 44 23.80 6.39 -7.60
N GLU A 45 24.51 7.05 -8.52
CA GLU A 45 24.50 8.51 -8.64
C GLU A 45 23.20 9.03 -9.28
N GLU A 46 22.52 8.20 -10.07
CA GLU A 46 21.27 8.52 -10.76
C GLU A 46 20.05 7.92 -10.04
N LEU A 47 19.79 8.32 -8.79
CA LEU A 47 18.64 7.85 -8.01
C LEU A 47 17.28 8.03 -8.71
N GLN A 48 17.19 8.91 -9.71
CA GLN A 48 15.99 9.06 -10.54
C GLN A 48 15.65 7.78 -11.32
N ARG A 49 16.63 6.97 -11.70
CA ARG A 49 16.42 5.66 -12.33
C ARG A 49 15.79 4.63 -11.40
N ALA A 50 15.81 4.88 -10.10
CA ALA A 50 15.15 4.05 -9.10
C ALA A 50 13.63 4.30 -9.00
N ALA A 51 13.13 5.42 -9.50
CA ALA A 51 11.70 5.76 -9.43
C ALA A 51 10.78 4.63 -9.93
N PRO A 52 11.07 3.89 -11.02
CA PRO A 52 10.25 2.77 -11.47
C PRO A 52 10.13 1.63 -10.46
N ILE A 53 11.09 1.43 -9.56
CA ILE A 53 11.05 0.38 -8.52
C ILE A 53 9.93 0.68 -7.52
N ILE A 54 9.79 1.94 -7.13
CA ILE A 54 8.75 2.40 -6.20
C ILE A 54 7.41 2.54 -6.93
N SER A 55 7.40 3.23 -8.07
CA SER A 55 6.18 3.47 -8.82
C SER A 55 5.59 2.19 -9.41
N GLY A 56 6.40 1.20 -9.78
CA GLY A 56 5.95 -0.11 -10.22
C GLY A 56 5.13 -0.83 -9.14
N PHE A 57 5.61 -0.82 -7.89
CA PHE A 57 4.86 -1.36 -6.76
C PHE A 57 3.56 -0.58 -6.52
N LEU A 58 3.62 0.74 -6.45
CA LEU A 58 2.45 1.59 -6.21
C LEU A 58 1.41 1.44 -7.32
N LEU A 59 1.85 1.34 -8.57
CA LEU A 59 0.97 1.11 -9.71
C LEU A 59 0.24 -0.24 -9.58
N GLY A 60 0.97 -1.32 -9.31
CA GLY A 60 0.36 -2.64 -9.07
C GLY A 60 -0.61 -2.62 -7.89
N TYR A 61 -0.20 -1.97 -6.79
CA TYR A 61 -0.98 -1.87 -5.56
C TYR A 61 -2.30 -1.11 -5.80
N VAL A 62 -2.23 0.13 -6.30
CA VAL A 62 -3.39 1.04 -6.39
C VAL A 62 -4.30 0.67 -7.56
N ALA A 63 -3.72 0.35 -8.73
CA ALA A 63 -4.51 0.07 -9.93
C ALA A 63 -5.36 -1.21 -9.81
N MET A 64 -4.85 -2.23 -9.11
CA MET A 64 -5.56 -3.51 -8.97
C MET A 64 -6.47 -3.59 -7.75
N LEU A 65 -6.38 -2.66 -6.82
CA LEU A 65 -7.15 -2.62 -5.57
C LEU A 65 -8.66 -2.77 -5.77
N PRO A 66 -9.33 -1.99 -6.66
CA PRO A 66 -10.78 -2.08 -6.84
C PRO A 66 -11.23 -3.40 -7.48
N LEU A 67 -10.45 -3.90 -8.44
CA LEU A 67 -10.71 -5.20 -9.06
C LEU A 67 -10.61 -6.34 -8.04
N ILE A 68 -9.55 -6.36 -7.24
CA ILE A 68 -9.33 -7.40 -6.23
C ILE A 68 -10.41 -7.29 -5.15
N GLY A 69 -10.80 -6.07 -4.74
CA GLY A 69 -11.91 -5.85 -3.83
C GLY A 69 -13.22 -6.44 -4.38
N ARG A 70 -13.53 -6.22 -5.65
CA ARG A 70 -14.72 -6.78 -6.31
C ARG A 70 -14.63 -8.30 -6.44
N ILE A 71 -13.48 -8.86 -6.79
CA ILE A 71 -13.29 -10.32 -6.82
C ILE A 71 -13.48 -10.92 -5.42
N ALA A 72 -13.05 -10.23 -4.36
CA ALA A 72 -13.25 -10.66 -2.98
C ALA A 72 -14.75 -10.69 -2.61
N ASP A 73 -15.54 -9.76 -3.11
CA ASP A 73 -17.00 -9.77 -2.94
C ASP A 73 -17.68 -10.94 -3.66
N LEU A 74 -17.21 -11.31 -4.87
CA LEU A 74 -17.78 -12.37 -5.68
C LEU A 74 -17.31 -13.79 -5.28
N ARG A 75 -16.03 -13.94 -4.95
CA ARG A 75 -15.39 -15.24 -4.70
C ARG A 75 -15.21 -15.56 -3.22
N GLY A 76 -15.43 -14.57 -2.36
CA GLY A 76 -15.20 -14.64 -0.92
C GLY A 76 -13.83 -14.11 -0.52
N ARG A 77 -13.73 -13.56 0.71
CA ARG A 77 -12.55 -12.83 1.19
C ARG A 77 -11.34 -13.73 1.40
N VAL A 78 -11.54 -14.91 2.00
CA VAL A 78 -10.44 -15.82 2.34
C VAL A 78 -9.70 -16.38 1.11
N PRO A 79 -10.37 -16.86 0.03
CA PRO A 79 -9.68 -17.29 -1.18
C PRO A 79 -8.84 -16.19 -1.83
N VAL A 80 -9.35 -14.93 -1.78
CA VAL A 80 -8.65 -13.79 -2.35
C VAL A 80 -7.46 -13.38 -1.49
N LEU A 81 -7.57 -13.41 -0.16
CA LEU A 81 -6.44 -13.20 0.76
C LEU A 81 -5.30 -14.19 0.50
N VAL A 82 -5.63 -15.48 0.34
CA VAL A 82 -4.63 -16.52 0.03
C VAL A 82 -3.98 -16.26 -1.33
N ALA A 83 -4.77 -15.96 -2.35
CA ALA A 83 -4.25 -15.66 -3.69
C ALA A 83 -3.35 -14.40 -3.68
N ALA A 84 -3.77 -13.35 -2.98
CA ALA A 84 -3.01 -12.12 -2.82
C ALA A 84 -1.66 -12.35 -2.13
N LEU A 85 -1.61 -13.17 -1.06
CA LEU A 85 -0.37 -13.56 -0.38
C LEU A 85 0.56 -14.36 -1.29
N VAL A 86 0.02 -15.28 -2.09
CA VAL A 86 0.83 -16.06 -3.05
C VAL A 86 1.39 -15.15 -4.14
N ILE A 87 0.58 -14.23 -4.70
CA ILE A 87 1.04 -13.25 -5.70
C ILE A 87 2.11 -12.33 -5.09
N PHE A 88 1.91 -11.85 -3.87
CA PHE A 88 2.89 -11.04 -3.14
C PHE A 88 4.22 -11.79 -2.94
N ALA A 89 4.16 -13.05 -2.53
CA ALA A 89 5.34 -13.90 -2.36
C ALA A 89 6.05 -14.16 -3.71
N LEU A 90 5.30 -14.40 -4.79
CA LEU A 90 5.89 -14.57 -6.13
C LEU A 90 6.55 -13.27 -6.62
N GLY A 91 5.92 -12.11 -6.43
CA GLY A 91 6.51 -10.81 -6.75
C GLY A 91 7.78 -10.55 -5.94
N SER A 92 7.78 -10.88 -4.64
CA SER A 92 8.96 -10.80 -3.78
C SER A 92 10.08 -11.73 -4.24
N LEU A 93 9.73 -12.96 -4.67
CA LEU A 93 10.71 -13.89 -5.23
C LEU A 93 11.36 -13.34 -6.50
N VAL A 94 10.55 -12.84 -7.44
CA VAL A 94 11.06 -12.24 -8.68
C VAL A 94 11.96 -11.04 -8.37
N THR A 95 11.56 -10.17 -7.42
CA THR A 95 12.36 -9.02 -7.00
C THR A 95 13.68 -9.46 -6.38
N SER A 96 13.67 -10.44 -5.46
CA SER A 96 14.91 -10.93 -4.81
C SER A 96 15.91 -11.53 -5.79
N LEU A 97 15.41 -12.14 -6.86
CA LEU A 97 16.20 -12.80 -7.89
C LEU A 97 16.53 -11.89 -9.08
N ALA A 98 16.11 -10.61 -9.05
CA ALA A 98 16.33 -9.67 -10.13
C ALA A 98 17.83 -9.43 -10.39
N TYR A 99 18.18 -9.42 -11.67
CA TYR A 99 19.53 -9.17 -12.18
C TYR A 99 19.61 -7.96 -13.11
N ASP A 100 18.46 -7.39 -13.44
CA ASP A 100 18.30 -6.15 -14.22
C ASP A 100 17.10 -5.34 -13.72
N LEU A 101 17.04 -4.07 -14.11
CA LEU A 101 15.98 -3.15 -13.69
C LEU A 101 14.59 -3.58 -14.15
N PRO A 102 14.36 -4.02 -15.41
CA PRO A 102 13.05 -4.48 -15.86
C PRO A 102 12.50 -5.66 -15.06
N THR A 103 13.34 -6.65 -14.72
CA THR A 103 12.93 -7.78 -13.87
C THR A 103 12.56 -7.31 -12.47
N MET A 104 13.35 -6.40 -11.89
CA MET A 104 13.08 -5.83 -10.57
C MET A 104 11.75 -5.08 -10.55
N VAL A 105 11.50 -4.21 -11.52
CA VAL A 105 10.24 -3.44 -11.65
C VAL A 105 9.05 -4.37 -11.86
N SER A 106 9.21 -5.43 -12.66
CA SER A 106 8.15 -6.43 -12.88
C SER A 106 7.82 -7.18 -11.60
N GLY A 107 8.84 -7.57 -10.82
CA GLY A 107 8.67 -8.20 -9.52
C GLY A 107 7.96 -7.27 -8.53
N ARG A 108 8.35 -6.00 -8.47
CA ARG A 108 7.71 -4.96 -7.64
C ARG A 108 6.25 -4.73 -8.04
N PHE A 109 5.96 -4.66 -9.34
CA PHE A 109 4.58 -4.54 -9.81
C PHE A 109 3.72 -5.73 -9.36
N LEU A 110 4.20 -6.96 -9.55
CA LEU A 110 3.50 -8.16 -9.14
C LEU A 110 3.30 -8.22 -7.61
N GLN A 111 4.32 -7.81 -6.85
CA GLN A 111 4.26 -7.68 -5.40
C GLN A 111 3.21 -6.64 -4.97
N GLY A 112 3.14 -5.50 -5.68
CA GLY A 112 2.10 -4.49 -5.49
C GLY A 112 0.69 -5.04 -5.73
N VAL A 113 0.48 -5.80 -6.81
CA VAL A 113 -0.82 -6.47 -7.08
C VAL A 113 -1.23 -7.37 -5.91
N GLY A 114 -0.30 -8.17 -5.38
CA GLY A 114 -0.57 -9.03 -4.21
C GLY A 114 -0.87 -8.21 -2.96
N GLY A 115 0.02 -7.27 -2.60
CA GLY A 115 -0.11 -6.42 -1.41
C GLY A 115 -1.39 -5.60 -1.41
N GLY A 116 -1.76 -5.02 -2.56
CA GLY A 116 -3.00 -4.24 -2.75
C GLY A 116 -4.26 -5.03 -2.44
N GLY A 117 -4.27 -6.35 -2.65
CA GLY A 117 -5.43 -7.19 -2.35
C GLY A 117 -5.65 -7.47 -0.87
N LEU A 118 -4.63 -7.34 -0.04
CA LEU A 118 -4.69 -7.74 1.38
C LEU A 118 -5.55 -6.80 2.22
N VAL A 119 -5.40 -5.48 2.04
CA VAL A 119 -6.09 -4.48 2.86
C VAL A 119 -7.61 -4.53 2.67
N PRO A 120 -8.17 -4.37 1.44
CA PRO A 120 -9.62 -4.35 1.26
C PRO A 120 -10.27 -5.68 1.60
N ALA A 121 -9.62 -6.81 1.28
CA ALA A 121 -10.13 -8.12 1.62
C ALA A 121 -10.17 -8.33 3.15
N THR A 122 -9.19 -7.82 3.91
CA THR A 122 -9.17 -7.89 5.38
C THR A 122 -10.23 -6.97 5.99
N LEU A 123 -10.40 -5.74 5.50
CA LEU A 123 -11.44 -4.83 5.97
C LEU A 123 -12.85 -5.39 5.71
N ALA A 124 -13.07 -5.97 4.51
CA ALA A 124 -14.33 -6.64 4.18
C ALA A 124 -14.54 -7.92 5.02
N LEU A 125 -13.47 -8.64 5.36
CA LEU A 125 -13.54 -9.79 6.26
C LEU A 125 -14.04 -9.40 7.66
N VAL A 126 -13.70 -8.23 8.16
CA VAL A 126 -14.27 -7.70 9.42
C VAL A 126 -15.77 -7.57 9.31
N ALA A 127 -16.29 -7.11 8.17
CA ALA A 127 -17.74 -6.98 7.94
C ALA A 127 -18.45 -8.34 7.91
N ASP A 128 -17.80 -9.38 7.41
CA ASP A 128 -18.33 -10.75 7.40
C ASP A 128 -18.31 -11.42 8.79
N LEU A 129 -17.29 -11.11 9.61
CA LEU A 129 -17.08 -11.75 10.92
C LEU A 129 -17.81 -11.05 12.08
N TYR A 130 -18.14 -9.77 11.93
CA TYR A 130 -18.68 -8.95 13.02
C TYR A 130 -19.94 -8.17 12.58
N PRO A 131 -20.99 -8.13 13.41
CA PRO A 131 -22.17 -7.31 13.15
C PRO A 131 -21.80 -5.82 13.17
N ALA A 132 -22.59 -4.99 12.50
CA ALA A 132 -22.29 -3.58 12.24
C ALA A 132 -21.93 -2.76 13.51
N ASP A 133 -22.64 -3.03 14.62
CA ASP A 133 -22.44 -2.39 15.93
C ASP A 133 -21.12 -2.78 16.61
N ARG A 134 -20.47 -3.87 16.19
CA ARG A 134 -19.21 -4.39 16.78
C ARG A 134 -18.00 -4.34 15.86
N ARG A 135 -18.13 -3.78 14.67
CA ARG A 135 -17.03 -3.67 13.67
C ARG A 135 -15.94 -2.67 14.05
N GLY A 136 -16.25 -1.67 14.87
CA GLY A 136 -15.34 -0.56 15.20
C GLY A 136 -13.98 -1.01 15.77
N ILE A 137 -13.97 -1.86 16.80
CA ILE A 137 -12.72 -2.35 17.39
C ILE A 137 -11.90 -3.22 16.42
N PRO A 138 -12.47 -4.25 15.73
CA PRO A 138 -11.75 -4.99 14.72
C PRO A 138 -11.16 -4.11 13.61
N LEU A 139 -11.91 -3.12 13.10
CA LEU A 139 -11.40 -2.15 12.11
C LEU A 139 -10.26 -1.31 12.68
N GLY A 140 -10.38 -0.87 13.94
CA GLY A 140 -9.32 -0.16 14.65
C GLY A 140 -8.05 -1.00 14.78
N ILE A 141 -8.17 -2.29 15.11
CA ILE A 141 -7.03 -3.22 15.20
C ILE A 141 -6.36 -3.40 13.83
N VAL A 142 -7.14 -3.66 12.77
CA VAL A 142 -6.59 -3.81 11.41
C VAL A 142 -5.85 -2.55 10.98
N SER A 143 -6.45 -1.37 11.20
CA SER A 143 -5.82 -0.09 10.88
C SER A 143 -4.56 0.13 11.73
N ALA A 144 -4.61 -0.14 13.03
CA ALA A 144 -3.45 -0.01 13.92
C ALA A 144 -2.29 -0.91 13.49
N VAL A 145 -2.57 -2.17 13.15
CA VAL A 145 -1.57 -3.14 12.72
C VAL A 145 -0.99 -2.77 11.35
N GLN A 146 -1.80 -2.22 10.44
CA GLN A 146 -1.33 -1.68 9.16
C GLN A 146 -0.32 -0.55 9.37
N GLU A 147 -0.66 0.42 10.22
CA GLU A 147 0.22 1.56 10.49
C GLU A 147 1.49 1.15 11.25
N LEU A 148 1.39 0.19 12.19
CA LEU A 148 2.57 -0.43 12.80
C LEU A 148 3.50 -1.08 11.76
N GLY A 149 2.93 -1.73 10.74
CA GLY A 149 3.70 -2.25 9.61
C GLY A 149 4.51 -1.16 8.93
N SER A 150 3.89 0.00 8.66
CA SER A 150 4.56 1.16 8.05
C SER A 150 5.73 1.67 8.89
N VAL A 151 5.60 1.64 10.22
CA VAL A 151 6.67 2.03 11.18
C VAL A 151 7.79 1.00 11.20
N ILE A 152 7.43 -0.27 11.27
CA ILE A 152 8.39 -1.37 11.39
C ILE A 152 9.18 -1.55 10.09
N GLY A 153 8.60 -1.18 8.93
CA GLY A 153 9.23 -1.35 7.63
C GLY A 153 10.66 -0.80 7.54
N PRO A 154 10.88 0.49 7.77
CA PRO A 154 12.24 1.07 7.77
C PRO A 154 13.17 0.43 8.81
N LEU A 155 12.69 0.15 10.02
CA LEU A 155 13.49 -0.51 11.06
C LEU A 155 13.89 -1.93 10.66
N PHE A 156 12.94 -2.69 10.12
CA PHE A 156 13.17 -4.02 9.59
C PHE A 156 14.20 -3.98 8.45
N GLY A 157 14.06 -3.03 7.52
CA GLY A 157 15.04 -2.82 6.45
C GLY A 157 16.43 -2.53 6.98
N ALA A 158 16.56 -1.62 7.92
CA ALA A 158 17.85 -1.26 8.53
C ALA A 158 18.51 -2.47 9.22
N VAL A 159 17.75 -3.28 9.97
CA VAL A 159 18.25 -4.48 10.64
C VAL A 159 18.72 -5.52 9.63
N VAL A 160 17.94 -5.77 8.57
CA VAL A 160 18.30 -6.76 7.55
C VAL A 160 19.54 -6.31 6.78
N LEU A 161 19.62 -5.05 6.36
CA LEU A 161 20.75 -4.49 5.62
C LEU A 161 22.04 -4.43 6.47
N ALA A 162 21.94 -4.41 7.79
CA ALA A 162 23.10 -4.47 8.67
C ALA A 162 23.77 -5.86 8.70
N VAL A 163 23.06 -6.95 8.36
CA VAL A 163 23.54 -8.34 8.49
C VAL A 163 23.50 -9.13 7.17
N ALA A 164 22.77 -8.63 6.16
CA ALA A 164 22.57 -9.29 4.87
C ALA A 164 22.35 -8.25 3.76
N ASP A 165 22.32 -8.72 2.51
CA ASP A 165 22.02 -7.86 1.37
C ASP A 165 20.50 -7.57 1.25
N TRP A 166 20.13 -6.61 0.38
CA TRP A 166 18.74 -6.22 0.12
C TRP A 166 17.84 -7.37 -0.34
N ARG A 167 18.39 -8.43 -0.98
CA ARG A 167 17.64 -9.59 -1.44
C ARG A 167 17.02 -10.37 -0.30
N ALA A 168 17.67 -10.37 0.86
CA ALA A 168 17.18 -11.05 2.07
C ALA A 168 15.83 -10.48 2.53
N ILE A 169 15.59 -9.17 2.37
CA ILE A 169 14.29 -8.54 2.68
C ILE A 169 13.16 -9.24 1.92
N PHE A 170 13.34 -9.41 0.61
CA PHE A 170 12.34 -10.02 -0.25
C PHE A 170 12.20 -11.54 -0.04
N LEU A 171 13.29 -12.25 0.29
CA LEU A 171 13.22 -13.67 0.65
C LEU A 171 12.45 -13.90 1.96
N ILE A 172 12.57 -13.00 2.93
CA ILE A 172 11.76 -13.03 4.15
C ILE A 172 10.29 -12.81 3.80
N ASN A 173 9.98 -11.86 2.89
CA ASN A 173 8.63 -11.64 2.40
C ASN A 173 8.04 -12.88 1.72
N VAL A 174 8.84 -13.63 0.94
CA VAL A 174 8.43 -14.93 0.37
C VAL A 174 8.06 -15.91 1.47
N ALA A 175 8.95 -16.11 2.44
CA ALA A 175 8.73 -17.06 3.53
C ALA A 175 7.48 -16.73 4.34
N VAL A 176 7.35 -15.48 4.78
CA VAL A 176 6.19 -15.01 5.57
C VAL A 176 4.91 -15.08 4.75
N GLY A 177 4.91 -14.64 3.49
CA GLY A 177 3.75 -14.69 2.60
C GLY A 177 3.23 -16.11 2.42
N LEU A 178 4.11 -17.08 2.16
CA LEU A 178 3.72 -18.50 2.00
C LEU A 178 3.25 -19.12 3.31
N VAL A 179 3.90 -18.83 4.44
CA VAL A 179 3.48 -19.34 5.77
C VAL A 179 2.10 -18.80 6.12
N LEU A 180 1.84 -17.51 5.92
CA LEU A 180 0.53 -16.90 6.17
C LEU A 180 -0.54 -17.47 5.21
N ALA A 181 -0.23 -17.64 3.93
CA ALA A 181 -1.13 -18.26 2.96
C ALA A 181 -1.51 -19.70 3.37
N ALA A 182 -0.53 -20.49 3.81
CA ALA A 182 -0.75 -21.84 4.30
C ALA A 182 -1.59 -21.85 5.59
N ALA A 183 -1.27 -20.99 6.57
CA ALA A 183 -2.00 -20.89 7.82
C ALA A 183 -3.47 -20.47 7.61
N ILE A 184 -3.73 -19.44 6.79
CA ILE A 184 -5.09 -19.00 6.45
C ILE A 184 -5.86 -20.09 5.70
N SER A 185 -5.19 -20.81 4.77
CA SER A 185 -5.81 -21.92 4.04
C SER A 185 -6.19 -23.09 4.97
N ALA A 186 -5.35 -23.39 5.97
CA ALA A 186 -5.61 -24.45 6.94
C ALA A 186 -6.83 -24.15 7.82
N LEU A 187 -7.02 -22.89 8.22
CA LEU A 187 -8.20 -22.44 8.99
C LEU A 187 -9.50 -22.57 8.18
N ARG A 188 -9.46 -22.37 6.86
CA ARG A 188 -10.62 -22.47 5.98
C ARG A 188 -11.22 -23.88 5.96
N PHE A 189 -10.40 -24.92 6.02
CA PHE A 189 -10.88 -26.31 6.02
C PHE A 189 -11.66 -26.70 7.28
N GLY A 190 -11.59 -25.90 8.35
CA GLY A 190 -12.38 -26.10 9.57
C GLY A 190 -13.76 -25.44 9.58
N HIS A 191 -14.05 -24.55 8.65
CA HIS A 191 -15.32 -23.79 8.58
C HIS A 191 -16.11 -24.16 7.32
N GLN A 192 -16.81 -25.28 7.34
CA GLN A 192 -17.97 -25.49 6.47
C GLN A 192 -19.23 -25.27 7.32
N PRO A 193 -20.03 -24.20 7.07
CA PRO A 193 -21.39 -24.15 7.60
C PRO A 193 -22.17 -25.27 6.94
N GLN A 194 -22.65 -26.21 7.73
CA GLN A 194 -23.70 -27.13 7.30
C GLN A 194 -24.93 -26.29 7.01
N GLY A 195 -25.26 -26.08 5.74
CA GLY A 195 -26.61 -25.65 5.39
C GLY A 195 -26.82 -24.41 4.51
N SER A 196 -25.80 -23.87 3.83
CA SER A 196 -26.03 -22.74 2.92
C SER A 196 -25.16 -22.76 1.66
N ASP A 197 -25.21 -23.85 0.91
CA ASP A 197 -24.80 -23.84 -0.49
C ASP A 197 -25.99 -23.44 -1.34
N PRO A 198 -25.93 -22.32 -2.10
CA PRO A 198 -26.88 -22.11 -3.17
C PRO A 198 -26.71 -23.24 -4.20
N PRO A 199 -27.79 -23.81 -4.72
CA PRO A 199 -27.74 -24.94 -5.64
C PRO A 199 -26.98 -24.53 -6.91
N GLY A 200 -25.75 -25.06 -7.09
CA GLY A 200 -24.96 -24.85 -8.29
C GLY A 200 -23.47 -24.50 -8.12
N ARG A 201 -22.99 -24.20 -6.91
CA ARG A 201 -21.56 -23.91 -6.66
C ARG A 201 -20.91 -24.93 -5.71
N GLY A 202 -20.99 -26.19 -6.04
CA GLY A 202 -20.24 -27.24 -5.36
C GLY A 202 -18.74 -27.02 -5.53
N LEU A 203 -18.09 -26.40 -4.56
CA LEU A 203 -16.66 -26.58 -4.32
C LEU A 203 -16.49 -28.03 -3.84
N VAL A 204 -16.30 -28.92 -4.80
CA VAL A 204 -16.08 -30.35 -4.56
C VAL A 204 -14.82 -30.49 -3.68
N THR A 205 -15.02 -30.56 -2.37
CA THR A 205 -14.03 -31.11 -1.43
C THR A 205 -13.99 -32.63 -1.60
N ASN A 206 -13.62 -33.08 -2.77
CA ASN A 206 -13.41 -34.51 -3.00
C ASN A 206 -11.93 -34.81 -2.81
N ARG A 207 -11.59 -35.58 -1.78
CA ARG A 207 -10.26 -36.17 -1.46
C ARG A 207 -9.72 -37.07 -2.58
N GLY A 208 -10.03 -36.79 -3.85
CA GLY A 208 -9.51 -37.50 -5.00
C GLY A 208 -8.18 -36.91 -5.46
N ARG A 209 -7.35 -37.79 -5.99
CA ARG A 209 -5.99 -37.61 -6.51
C ARG A 209 -5.75 -36.19 -7.10
N ARG A 210 -4.91 -35.40 -6.42
CA ARG A 210 -4.49 -34.06 -6.87
C ARG A 210 -3.83 -34.16 -8.25
N ASP A 211 -3.82 -33.03 -9.03
CA ASP A 211 -3.16 -32.98 -10.34
C ASP A 211 -1.63 -33.13 -10.18
N GLY A 212 -1.15 -34.39 -10.16
CA GLY A 212 0.27 -34.66 -10.01
C GLY A 212 1.13 -34.14 -11.17
N LEU A 213 0.56 -34.15 -12.39
CA LEU A 213 1.26 -33.61 -13.56
C LEU A 213 1.40 -32.07 -13.46
N GLY A 214 0.33 -31.39 -13.03
CA GLY A 214 0.41 -29.94 -12.78
C GLY A 214 1.42 -29.60 -11.69
N ALA A 215 1.49 -30.41 -10.60
CA ALA A 215 2.50 -30.22 -9.56
C ALA A 215 3.93 -30.41 -10.08
N LEU A 216 4.15 -31.42 -10.90
CA LEU A 216 5.46 -31.70 -11.51
C LEU A 216 5.88 -30.55 -12.43
N LEU A 217 4.98 -30.07 -13.30
CA LEU A 217 5.25 -28.94 -14.20
C LEU A 217 5.58 -27.66 -13.42
N LEU A 218 4.86 -27.38 -12.33
CA LEU A 218 5.14 -26.24 -11.47
C LEU A 218 6.51 -26.37 -10.80
N LEU A 219 6.86 -27.55 -10.28
CA LEU A 219 8.17 -27.80 -9.67
C LEU A 219 9.31 -27.65 -10.69
N ILE A 220 9.13 -28.16 -11.92
CA ILE A 220 10.12 -28.00 -12.99
C ILE A 220 10.26 -26.51 -13.35
N ALA A 221 9.14 -25.79 -13.52
CA ALA A 221 9.16 -24.37 -13.86
C ALA A 221 9.88 -23.53 -12.78
N ILE A 222 9.57 -23.76 -11.50
CA ILE A 222 10.21 -23.06 -10.37
C ILE A 222 11.67 -23.47 -10.23
N GLY A 223 12.00 -24.77 -10.32
CA GLY A 223 13.37 -25.27 -10.17
C GLY A 223 14.29 -24.78 -11.29
N ALA A 224 13.86 -24.92 -12.55
CA ALA A 224 14.62 -24.42 -13.69
C ALA A 224 14.70 -22.88 -13.69
N GLY A 225 13.60 -22.18 -13.35
CA GLY A 225 13.60 -20.72 -13.18
C GLY A 225 14.57 -20.26 -12.10
N GLY A 226 14.58 -20.93 -10.96
CA GLY A 226 15.56 -20.68 -9.88
C GLY A 226 17.02 -20.82 -10.36
N LEU A 227 17.31 -21.82 -11.18
CA LEU A 227 18.66 -21.99 -11.77
C LEU A 227 19.01 -20.86 -12.74
N VAL A 228 18.05 -20.34 -13.53
CA VAL A 228 18.27 -19.16 -14.40
C VAL A 228 18.69 -17.93 -13.59
N PHE A 229 18.07 -17.74 -12.42
CA PHE A 229 18.38 -16.59 -11.55
C PHE A 229 19.68 -16.78 -10.77
N VAL A 230 19.82 -17.89 -10.04
CA VAL A 230 20.92 -18.12 -9.09
C VAL A 230 22.24 -18.36 -9.81
N ARG A 231 22.23 -19.06 -10.96
CA ARG A 231 23.43 -19.41 -11.74
C ARG A 231 24.58 -19.89 -10.83
N PRO A 232 24.46 -21.05 -10.16
CA PRO A 232 25.45 -21.48 -9.19
C PRO A 232 26.85 -21.56 -9.83
N PRO A 233 27.90 -20.97 -9.22
CA PRO A 233 29.25 -20.99 -9.79
C PRO A 233 29.80 -22.40 -10.04
N SER A 234 29.43 -23.35 -9.20
CA SER A 234 29.81 -24.77 -9.34
C SER A 234 29.25 -25.42 -10.62
N LEU A 235 28.03 -25.04 -11.04
CA LEU A 235 27.46 -25.52 -12.29
C LEU A 235 27.96 -24.79 -13.53
N LEU A 236 28.28 -23.49 -13.38
CA LEU A 236 28.81 -22.68 -14.49
C LEU A 236 30.24 -23.10 -14.89
N GLN A 237 31.05 -23.57 -13.94
CA GLN A 237 32.41 -24.02 -14.17
C GLN A 237 32.52 -25.46 -14.68
N ASP A 238 31.42 -26.22 -14.62
CA ASP A 238 31.36 -27.58 -15.11
C ASP A 238 31.22 -27.61 -16.65
N LEU A 239 32.09 -28.35 -17.33
CA LEU A 239 32.12 -28.42 -18.80
C LEU A 239 30.83 -28.98 -19.42
N THR A 240 30.13 -29.83 -18.68
CA THR A 240 28.89 -30.47 -19.16
C THR A 240 27.66 -29.67 -18.75
N TRP A 241 27.53 -29.32 -17.47
CA TRP A 241 26.36 -28.62 -16.93
C TRP A 241 26.40 -27.13 -17.24
N GLY A 242 27.57 -26.51 -17.42
CA GLY A 242 27.69 -25.11 -17.82
C GLY A 242 27.02 -24.80 -19.15
N GLN A 243 26.94 -25.77 -20.08
CA GLN A 243 26.32 -25.59 -21.40
C GLN A 243 24.83 -25.25 -21.33
N ILE A 244 24.11 -25.67 -20.29
CA ILE A 244 22.68 -25.35 -20.14
C ILE A 244 22.41 -23.87 -19.84
N PHE A 245 23.44 -23.11 -19.48
CA PHE A 245 23.36 -21.66 -19.23
C PHE A 245 23.85 -20.80 -20.42
N ILE A 246 24.29 -21.42 -21.53
CA ILE A 246 24.71 -20.72 -22.75
C ILE A 246 23.45 -20.28 -23.50
N PRO A 247 23.28 -18.98 -23.83
CA PRO A 247 22.14 -18.51 -24.59
C PRO A 247 22.14 -19.02 -26.03
N PHE A 248 20.98 -19.37 -26.57
CA PHE A 248 20.81 -19.69 -28.00
C PHE A 248 20.93 -18.46 -28.89
N ALA A 249 20.56 -17.27 -28.37
CA ALA A 249 20.61 -16.01 -29.06
C ALA A 249 20.73 -14.84 -28.07
N GLY A 250 21.56 -13.84 -28.41
CA GLY A 250 21.79 -12.67 -27.56
C GLY A 250 22.43 -13.00 -26.21
N GLU A 251 22.35 -12.08 -25.25
CA GLU A 251 22.94 -12.20 -23.92
C GLU A 251 21.89 -12.52 -22.82
N GLY A 252 20.64 -12.76 -23.20
CA GLY A 252 19.53 -12.95 -22.28
C GLY A 252 19.60 -14.26 -21.48
N ARG A 253 19.48 -14.20 -20.16
CA ARG A 253 19.49 -15.39 -19.28
C ARG A 253 18.34 -16.35 -19.52
N TRP A 254 17.21 -15.88 -20.04
CA TRP A 254 16.02 -16.67 -20.33
C TRP A 254 16.09 -17.44 -21.66
N LEU A 255 16.93 -17.02 -22.59
CA LEU A 255 17.14 -17.68 -23.89
C LEU A 255 18.19 -18.79 -23.80
N THR A 256 18.32 -19.44 -22.67
CA THR A 256 19.18 -20.58 -22.39
C THR A 256 18.38 -21.88 -22.35
N PRO A 257 18.99 -23.08 -22.52
CA PRO A 257 18.29 -24.35 -22.38
C PRO A 257 17.50 -24.47 -21.07
N VAL A 258 18.09 -24.08 -19.94
CA VAL A 258 17.42 -24.11 -18.64
C VAL A 258 16.28 -23.10 -18.56
N GLY A 259 16.44 -21.92 -19.16
CA GLY A 259 15.38 -20.91 -19.25
C GLY A 259 14.21 -21.37 -20.13
N ALA A 260 14.51 -22.01 -21.28
CA ALA A 260 13.50 -22.59 -22.15
C ALA A 260 12.69 -23.69 -21.43
N VAL A 261 13.35 -24.58 -20.67
CA VAL A 261 12.66 -25.60 -19.86
C VAL A 261 11.73 -24.94 -18.84
N SER A 262 12.19 -23.88 -18.15
CA SER A 262 11.36 -23.14 -17.20
C SER A 262 10.13 -22.52 -17.86
N MET A 263 10.31 -21.84 -19.00
CA MET A 263 9.22 -21.18 -19.74
C MET A 263 8.21 -22.21 -20.27
N VAL A 264 8.69 -23.28 -20.90
CA VAL A 264 7.83 -24.33 -21.46
C VAL A 264 7.04 -25.03 -20.33
N ALA A 265 7.71 -25.40 -19.23
CA ALA A 265 7.03 -26.01 -18.08
C ALA A 265 6.01 -25.04 -17.45
N GLY A 266 6.33 -23.73 -17.36
CA GLY A 266 5.42 -22.70 -16.90
C GLY A 266 4.19 -22.55 -17.79
N VAL A 267 4.37 -22.48 -19.12
CA VAL A 267 3.27 -22.41 -20.08
C VAL A 267 2.40 -23.67 -20.00
N LEU A 268 3.01 -24.85 -19.94
CA LEU A 268 2.27 -26.11 -19.82
C LEU A 268 1.52 -26.20 -18.48
N PHE A 269 2.09 -25.68 -17.39
CA PHE A 269 1.38 -25.56 -16.10
C PHE A 269 0.17 -24.64 -16.22
N VAL A 270 0.32 -23.45 -16.85
CA VAL A 270 -0.79 -22.54 -17.08
C VAL A 270 -1.88 -23.20 -17.92
N VAL A 271 -1.52 -23.84 -19.05
CA VAL A 271 -2.47 -24.60 -19.87
C VAL A 271 -3.17 -25.68 -19.03
N ARG A 272 -2.44 -26.33 -18.15
CA ARG A 272 -3.00 -27.35 -17.24
C ARG A 272 -4.01 -26.78 -16.26
N CYS A 273 -3.79 -25.55 -15.74
CA CYS A 273 -4.76 -24.85 -14.90
C CYS A 273 -6.10 -24.61 -15.60
N PHE A 274 -6.11 -24.54 -16.93
CA PHE A 274 -7.33 -24.37 -17.73
C PHE A 274 -7.92 -25.67 -18.26
N THR A 275 -7.12 -26.72 -18.44
CA THR A 275 -7.55 -27.96 -19.12
C THR A 275 -7.81 -29.10 -18.16
N ALA A 276 -7.15 -29.16 -17.01
CA ALA A 276 -7.31 -30.25 -16.07
C ALA A 276 -8.74 -30.28 -15.46
N ARG A 277 -9.22 -31.49 -15.22
CA ARG A 277 -10.52 -31.69 -14.51
C ARG A 277 -10.45 -31.22 -13.05
N ARG A 278 -9.27 -31.30 -12.42
CA ARG A 278 -9.01 -30.89 -11.02
C ARG A 278 -7.65 -30.18 -10.93
N PRO A 279 -7.54 -28.97 -11.47
CA PRO A 279 -6.28 -28.25 -11.50
C PRO A 279 -5.83 -27.85 -10.08
N ILE A 280 -4.52 -27.62 -9.89
CA ILE A 280 -3.98 -27.04 -8.65
C ILE A 280 -4.53 -25.63 -8.43
N VAL A 281 -4.59 -24.86 -9.50
CA VAL A 281 -5.20 -23.52 -9.53
C VAL A 281 -6.38 -23.57 -10.50
N ASP A 282 -7.58 -23.22 -10.04
CA ASP A 282 -8.79 -23.15 -10.87
C ASP A 282 -8.76 -21.93 -11.79
N GLY A 283 -7.97 -22.00 -12.87
CA GLY A 283 -7.81 -20.91 -13.83
C GLY A 283 -9.14 -20.46 -14.47
N ARG A 284 -10.02 -21.43 -14.81
CA ARG A 284 -11.33 -21.11 -15.40
C ARG A 284 -12.24 -20.36 -14.44
N GLY A 285 -12.22 -20.74 -13.15
CA GLY A 285 -12.98 -20.07 -12.12
C GLY A 285 -12.45 -18.65 -11.85
N TRP A 286 -11.13 -18.47 -11.85
CA TRP A 286 -10.53 -17.16 -11.68
C TRP A 286 -10.83 -16.22 -12.86
N VAL A 287 -10.71 -16.69 -14.11
CA VAL A 287 -11.05 -15.88 -15.30
C VAL A 287 -12.54 -15.51 -15.31
N ARG A 288 -13.43 -16.45 -14.95
CA ARG A 288 -14.86 -16.11 -14.77
C ARG A 288 -15.06 -15.02 -13.71
N SER A 289 -14.44 -15.16 -12.55
CA SER A 289 -14.55 -14.15 -11.49
C SER A 289 -13.99 -12.78 -11.93
N MET A 290 -12.90 -12.73 -12.70
CA MET A 290 -12.37 -11.49 -13.27
C MET A 290 -13.33 -10.87 -14.29
N ARG A 291 -13.96 -11.69 -15.13
CA ARG A 291 -14.96 -11.24 -16.10
C ARG A 291 -16.23 -10.72 -15.39
N ASP A 292 -16.71 -11.46 -14.39
CA ASP A 292 -17.88 -11.08 -13.58
C ASP A 292 -17.59 -9.85 -12.71
N ALA A 293 -16.32 -9.56 -12.42
CA ALA A 293 -15.87 -8.38 -11.70
C ALA A 293 -15.64 -7.15 -12.61
N ASP A 294 -15.99 -7.24 -13.89
CA ASP A 294 -15.79 -6.18 -14.89
C ASP A 294 -14.30 -5.82 -15.09
N LEU A 295 -13.56 -6.75 -15.67
CA LEU A 295 -12.13 -6.55 -15.98
C LEU A 295 -11.89 -5.32 -16.87
N VAL A 296 -12.81 -4.99 -17.79
CA VAL A 296 -12.71 -3.84 -18.69
C VAL A 296 -12.82 -2.53 -17.92
N GLY A 297 -13.84 -2.42 -17.05
CA GLY A 297 -13.98 -1.27 -16.15
C GLY A 297 -12.79 -1.13 -15.21
N ALA A 298 -12.28 -2.25 -14.69
CA ALA A 298 -11.08 -2.26 -13.86
C ALA A 298 -9.83 -1.78 -14.62
N LEU A 299 -9.68 -2.14 -15.90
CA LEU A 299 -8.57 -1.68 -16.74
C LEU A 299 -8.66 -0.16 -16.97
N PHE A 300 -9.83 0.38 -17.31
CA PHE A 300 -9.99 1.83 -17.42
C PHE A 300 -9.69 2.55 -16.12
N LEU A 301 -10.13 2.02 -14.99
CA LEU A 301 -9.81 2.59 -13.68
C LEU A 301 -8.32 2.49 -13.37
N ALA A 302 -7.67 1.35 -13.71
CA ALA A 302 -6.23 1.16 -13.55
C ALA A 302 -5.42 2.16 -14.39
N VAL A 303 -5.81 2.41 -15.64
CA VAL A 303 -5.17 3.41 -16.51
C VAL A 303 -5.41 4.83 -15.95
N THR A 304 -6.62 5.12 -15.47
CA THR A 304 -6.95 6.41 -14.84
C THR A 304 -6.05 6.67 -13.63
N LEU A 305 -5.99 5.73 -12.70
CA LEU A 305 -5.18 5.85 -11.48
C LEU A 305 -3.68 5.80 -11.80
N GLY A 306 -3.28 4.92 -12.73
CA GLY A 306 -1.89 4.78 -13.17
C GLY A 306 -1.36 6.05 -13.82
N GLY A 307 -2.16 6.74 -14.65
CA GLY A 307 -1.79 8.02 -15.24
C GLY A 307 -1.58 9.11 -14.18
N VAL A 308 -2.45 9.17 -13.15
CA VAL A 308 -2.25 10.08 -12.01
C VAL A 308 -0.98 9.71 -11.26
N ILE A 309 -0.77 8.42 -10.93
CA ILE A 309 0.42 7.95 -10.21
C ILE A 309 1.69 8.34 -10.97
N LEU A 310 1.76 8.02 -12.27
CA LEU A 310 2.95 8.32 -13.08
C LEU A 310 3.19 9.82 -13.22
N ALA A 311 2.14 10.65 -13.32
CA ALA A 311 2.28 12.09 -13.43
C ALA A 311 2.95 12.71 -12.19
N PHE A 312 2.65 12.19 -11.00
CA PHE A 312 3.14 12.77 -9.73
C PHE A 312 4.32 11.98 -9.12
N ALA A 313 4.34 10.64 -9.22
CA ALA A 313 5.39 9.83 -8.61
C ALA A 313 6.74 9.90 -9.34
N THR A 314 6.77 10.31 -10.61
CA THR A 314 8.00 10.46 -11.40
C THR A 314 8.42 11.92 -11.58
N ALA A 315 7.73 12.87 -10.93
CA ALA A 315 8.09 14.28 -10.92
C ALA A 315 9.37 14.49 -10.08
N ASP A 316 10.23 15.42 -10.52
CA ASP A 316 11.25 16.00 -9.64
C ASP A 316 10.62 17.20 -8.90
N PRO A 317 10.31 17.07 -7.60
CA PRO A 317 9.62 18.11 -6.86
C PRO A 317 10.39 19.44 -6.80
N LYS A 318 11.71 19.40 -7.05
CA LYS A 318 12.58 20.60 -7.04
C LYS A 318 12.39 21.48 -8.27
N ILE A 319 11.90 20.91 -9.37
CA ILE A 319 11.83 21.60 -10.66
C ILE A 319 10.38 21.81 -11.08
N GLN A 320 9.51 20.82 -10.91
CA GLN A 320 8.15 20.82 -11.46
C GLN A 320 7.13 20.10 -10.56
N LEU A 321 5.86 20.54 -10.64
CA LEU A 321 4.72 19.89 -9.97
C LEU A 321 4.42 18.49 -10.51
N PHE A 322 4.72 18.25 -11.81
CA PHE A 322 4.51 16.95 -12.48
C PHE A 322 5.76 16.60 -13.28
N ALA A 323 5.90 15.31 -13.63
CA ALA A 323 6.92 14.83 -14.54
C ALA A 323 6.90 15.59 -15.89
N ASP A 324 8.01 15.65 -16.60
CA ASP A 324 8.09 16.29 -17.93
C ASP A 324 7.01 15.78 -18.89
N GLN A 325 6.68 14.49 -18.81
CA GLN A 325 5.59 13.84 -19.56
C GLN A 325 4.25 13.83 -18.81
N GLY A 326 4.15 14.51 -17.66
CA GLY A 326 2.99 14.47 -16.77
C GLY A 326 1.68 14.91 -17.44
N TYR A 327 1.75 15.87 -18.36
CA TYR A 327 0.56 16.31 -19.12
C TYR A 327 -0.02 15.18 -19.97
N TYR A 328 0.82 14.34 -20.60
CA TYR A 328 0.36 13.20 -21.39
C TYR A 328 -0.25 12.12 -20.48
N TYR A 329 0.34 11.87 -19.32
CA TYR A 329 -0.20 10.93 -18.35
C TYR A 329 -1.54 11.40 -17.79
N LEU A 330 -1.69 12.70 -17.48
CA LEU A 330 -2.96 13.27 -16.99
C LEU A 330 -4.02 13.31 -18.10
N ALA A 331 -3.65 13.65 -19.34
CA ALA A 331 -4.56 13.60 -20.47
C ALA A 331 -5.06 12.15 -20.73
N GLY A 332 -4.14 11.18 -20.74
CA GLY A 332 -4.49 9.75 -20.83
C GLY A 332 -5.39 9.29 -19.69
N SER A 333 -5.10 9.73 -18.47
CA SER A 333 -5.93 9.47 -17.28
C SER A 333 -7.34 10.05 -17.44
N ALA A 334 -7.47 11.29 -17.92
CA ALA A 334 -8.76 11.93 -18.14
C ALA A 334 -9.60 11.21 -19.21
N ILE A 335 -8.96 10.80 -20.32
CA ILE A 335 -9.60 10.01 -21.38
C ILE A 335 -10.07 8.65 -20.82
N ALA A 336 -9.21 7.97 -20.06
CA ALA A 336 -9.55 6.69 -19.44
C ALA A 336 -10.69 6.84 -18.41
N ALA A 337 -10.69 7.92 -17.63
CA ALA A 337 -11.79 8.24 -16.69
C ALA A 337 -13.11 8.45 -17.42
N LEU A 338 -13.09 9.19 -18.54
CA LEU A 338 -14.29 9.37 -19.37
C LEU A 338 -14.76 8.04 -19.96
N ALA A 339 -13.85 7.23 -20.49
CA ALA A 339 -14.14 5.89 -20.99
C ALA A 339 -14.74 5.00 -19.89
N LEU A 340 -14.20 5.07 -18.66
CA LEU A 340 -14.73 4.37 -17.49
C LEU A 340 -16.17 4.79 -17.21
N VAL A 341 -16.46 6.08 -17.16
CA VAL A 341 -17.83 6.59 -16.91
C VAL A 341 -18.80 6.09 -17.98
N VAL A 342 -18.42 6.13 -19.25
CA VAL A 342 -19.24 5.61 -20.36
C VAL A 342 -19.44 4.09 -20.24
N HIS A 343 -18.37 3.36 -19.90
CA HIS A 343 -18.41 1.92 -19.71
C HIS A 343 -19.33 1.51 -18.56
N LEU A 344 -19.19 2.15 -17.38
CA LEU A 344 -20.02 1.87 -16.20
C LEU A 344 -21.52 2.11 -16.43
N ARG A 345 -21.88 3.00 -17.38
CA ARG A 345 -23.29 3.25 -17.76
C ARG A 345 -23.84 2.20 -18.71
N ARG A 346 -22.98 1.44 -19.42
CA ARG A 346 -23.37 0.49 -20.47
C ARG A 346 -23.17 -0.97 -20.07
N ALA A 347 -22.28 -1.24 -19.11
CA ALA A 347 -21.95 -2.58 -18.67
C ALA A 347 -23.14 -3.23 -17.94
N GLU A 348 -23.41 -4.50 -18.25
CA GLU A 348 -24.45 -5.31 -17.59
C GLU A 348 -24.11 -5.58 -16.11
N ALA A 349 -22.83 -5.79 -15.81
CA ALA A 349 -22.33 -6.00 -14.45
C ALA A 349 -21.12 -5.07 -14.21
N PRO A 350 -21.35 -3.76 -13.98
CA PRO A 350 -20.26 -2.79 -13.85
C PRO A 350 -19.41 -3.03 -12.60
N LEU A 351 -18.11 -2.66 -12.67
CA LEU A 351 -17.17 -2.72 -11.55
C LEU A 351 -17.73 -2.02 -10.31
N ILE A 352 -18.29 -0.83 -10.51
CA ILE A 352 -19.01 -0.07 -9.49
C ILE A 352 -20.50 -0.19 -9.79
N PRO A 353 -21.25 -1.05 -9.08
CA PRO A 353 -22.69 -1.20 -9.30
C PRO A 353 -23.43 0.12 -9.15
N ALA A 354 -24.43 0.35 -9.98
CA ALA A 354 -25.26 1.54 -9.91
C ALA A 354 -25.89 1.67 -8.52
N GLY A 355 -25.62 2.80 -7.86
CA GLY A 355 -26.12 3.06 -6.50
C GLY A 355 -25.24 2.59 -5.36
N ALA A 356 -24.12 1.85 -5.60
CA ALA A 356 -23.21 1.40 -4.54
C ALA A 356 -22.68 2.54 -3.65
N LEU A 357 -22.42 3.70 -4.24
CA LEU A 357 -21.96 4.90 -3.55
C LEU A 357 -23.03 6.00 -3.45
N ARG A 358 -24.32 5.66 -3.57
CA ARG A 358 -25.40 6.66 -3.58
C ARG A 358 -25.57 7.36 -2.24
N ARG A 359 -25.35 6.67 -1.13
CA ARG A 359 -25.47 7.27 0.20
C ARG A 359 -24.33 8.24 0.45
N THR A 360 -24.66 9.42 0.98
CA THR A 360 -23.67 10.48 1.24
C THR A 360 -22.46 10.00 2.04
N PRO A 361 -22.58 9.20 3.12
CA PRO A 361 -21.40 8.75 3.83
C PRO A 361 -20.52 7.79 3.04
N ALA A 362 -21.04 7.10 2.01
CA ALA A 362 -20.24 6.18 1.20
C ALA A 362 -19.23 6.94 0.33
N TRP A 363 -19.67 7.88 -0.51
CA TRP A 363 -18.72 8.70 -1.29
C TRP A 363 -17.97 9.72 -0.41
N GLY A 364 -18.61 10.15 0.69
CA GLY A 364 -17.98 11.02 1.68
C GLY A 364 -16.73 10.40 2.31
N ALA A 365 -16.74 9.09 2.57
CA ALA A 365 -15.57 8.37 3.10
C ALA A 365 -14.39 8.39 2.12
N ILE A 366 -14.66 8.35 0.82
CA ILE A 366 -13.65 8.46 -0.24
C ILE A 366 -13.01 9.86 -0.21
N VAL A 367 -13.84 10.93 -0.15
CA VAL A 367 -13.35 12.32 -0.09
C VAL A 367 -12.56 12.59 1.18
N VAL A 368 -13.07 12.16 2.34
CA VAL A 368 -12.37 12.29 3.63
C VAL A 368 -11.03 11.56 3.58
N SER A 369 -11.01 10.33 3.07
CA SER A 369 -9.79 9.52 2.97
C SER A 369 -8.73 10.16 2.07
N PHE A 370 -9.14 10.83 0.98
CA PHE A 370 -8.24 11.59 0.12
C PHE A 370 -7.52 12.71 0.90
N PHE A 371 -8.26 13.54 1.64
CA PHE A 371 -7.66 14.62 2.42
C PHE A 371 -6.83 14.11 3.61
N VAL A 372 -7.25 12.99 4.24
CA VAL A 372 -6.44 12.31 5.25
C VAL A 372 -5.08 11.89 4.65
N GLY A 373 -5.10 11.29 3.46
CA GLY A 373 -3.87 10.91 2.75
C GLY A 373 -2.99 12.12 2.42
N ALA A 374 -3.58 13.18 1.86
CA ALA A 374 -2.87 14.40 1.49
C ALA A 374 -2.18 15.08 2.70
N ALA A 375 -2.80 15.03 3.87
CA ALA A 375 -2.19 15.55 5.10
C ALA A 375 -1.15 14.58 5.68
N LEU A 376 -1.41 13.26 5.65
CA LEU A 376 -0.54 12.24 6.25
C LEU A 376 0.85 12.20 5.60
N ILE A 377 0.93 12.40 4.29
CA ILE A 377 2.20 12.30 3.56
C ILE A 377 3.20 13.38 3.99
N ALA A 378 2.73 14.57 4.36
CA ALA A 378 3.57 15.61 4.92
C ALA A 378 4.25 15.15 6.22
N ALA A 379 3.51 14.51 7.13
CA ALA A 379 4.12 13.97 8.34
C ALA A 379 5.18 12.91 8.03
N LEU A 380 4.89 11.99 7.09
CA LEU A 380 5.78 10.87 6.78
C LEU A 380 7.11 11.29 6.13
N ILE A 381 7.10 12.37 5.35
CA ILE A 381 8.27 12.84 4.59
C ILE A 381 8.95 14.01 5.28
N ASP A 382 8.18 15.02 5.67
CA ASP A 382 8.76 16.27 6.11
C ASP A 382 9.22 16.25 7.58
N ILE A 383 8.63 15.41 8.46
CA ILE A 383 9.14 15.24 9.83
C ILE A 383 10.58 14.71 9.84
N PRO A 384 10.93 13.58 9.18
CA PRO A 384 12.32 13.12 9.12
C PRO A 384 13.20 14.06 8.30
N LEU A 385 12.67 14.75 7.29
CA LEU A 385 13.42 15.73 6.52
C LEU A 385 13.80 16.93 7.39
N PHE A 386 12.87 17.49 8.15
CA PHE A 386 13.12 18.55 9.12
C PHE A 386 14.17 18.13 10.16
N ALA A 387 14.03 16.92 10.72
CA ALA A 387 15.00 16.40 11.69
C ALA A 387 16.41 16.25 11.10
N ARG A 388 16.51 15.82 9.84
CA ARG A 388 17.78 15.65 9.14
C ARG A 388 18.41 17.00 8.72
N THR A 389 17.62 18.00 8.39
CA THR A 389 18.13 19.32 7.99
C THR A 389 18.52 20.18 9.19
N THR A 390 17.96 19.91 10.37
CA THR A 390 18.22 20.69 11.60
C THR A 390 19.23 20.00 12.51
N ILE A 391 18.82 19.03 13.33
CA ILE A 391 19.60 18.48 14.45
C ILE A 391 20.39 17.24 14.06
N TYR A 392 19.78 16.30 13.29
CA TYR A 392 20.36 14.98 13.03
C TYR A 392 21.00 14.89 11.63
N ARG A 393 21.86 15.87 11.27
CA ARG A 393 22.45 15.98 9.92
C ARG A 393 23.31 14.78 9.53
N ASP A 394 24.03 14.21 10.49
CA ASP A 394 24.97 13.13 10.27
C ASP A 394 24.38 11.73 10.51
N SER A 395 23.11 11.66 10.98
CA SER A 395 22.49 10.39 11.35
C SER A 395 21.10 10.25 10.75
N GLN A 396 21.01 9.52 9.64
CA GLN A 396 19.74 9.18 9.00
C GLN A 396 18.83 8.37 9.95
N LEU A 397 19.42 7.48 10.77
CA LEU A 397 18.67 6.69 11.73
C LEU A 397 18.05 7.57 12.82
N SER A 398 18.79 8.52 13.38
CA SER A 398 18.29 9.42 14.42
C SER A 398 17.14 10.30 13.88
N ALA A 399 17.27 10.81 12.67
CA ALA A 399 16.21 11.57 12.01
C ALA A 399 14.95 10.70 11.77
N ALA A 400 15.10 9.45 11.35
CA ALA A 400 13.99 8.52 11.19
C ALA A 400 13.31 8.19 12.54
N LEU A 401 14.06 8.11 13.63
CA LEU A 401 13.52 7.84 14.98
C LEU A 401 12.63 8.97 15.50
N VAL A 402 12.78 10.21 15.01
CA VAL A 402 11.84 11.31 15.32
C VAL A 402 10.44 10.96 14.81
N LEU A 403 10.33 10.42 13.59
CA LEU A 403 9.05 10.00 13.02
C LEU A 403 8.39 8.86 13.82
N VAL A 404 9.17 8.01 14.48
CA VAL A 404 8.63 6.91 15.29
C VAL A 404 7.70 7.42 16.39
N ARG A 405 7.97 8.59 17.00
CA ARG A 405 7.11 9.22 18.02
C ARG A 405 5.70 9.48 17.49
N PHE A 406 5.60 10.03 16.28
CA PHE A 406 4.34 10.21 15.55
C PHE A 406 3.67 8.87 15.24
N LEU A 407 4.44 7.93 14.69
CA LEU A 407 3.93 6.66 14.19
C LEU A 407 3.44 5.72 15.30
N VAL A 408 4.05 5.72 16.49
CA VAL A 408 3.60 4.91 17.64
C VAL A 408 2.25 5.40 18.20
N ALA A 409 1.98 6.69 18.13
CA ALA A 409 0.71 7.26 18.59
C ALA A 409 -0.47 6.90 17.66
N LEU A 410 -0.22 6.66 16.39
CA LEU A 410 -1.23 6.41 15.35
C LEU A 410 -2.02 5.11 15.60
N PRO A 411 -1.41 3.94 15.86
CA PRO A 411 -2.12 2.71 16.23
C PRO A 411 -2.97 2.86 17.48
N VAL A 412 -2.49 3.58 18.50
CA VAL A 412 -3.24 3.86 19.72
C VAL A 412 -4.50 4.66 19.39
N GLY A 413 -4.36 5.71 18.61
CA GLY A 413 -5.49 6.51 18.10
C GLY A 413 -6.49 5.65 17.31
N ALA A 414 -6.02 4.74 16.44
CA ALA A 414 -6.89 3.87 15.64
C ALA A 414 -7.74 2.91 16.49
N ILE A 415 -7.16 2.33 17.55
CA ILE A 415 -7.89 1.48 18.50
C ILE A 415 -8.92 2.31 19.27
N VAL A 416 -8.53 3.49 19.78
CA VAL A 416 -9.44 4.40 20.51
C VAL A 416 -10.56 4.87 19.60
N GLY A 417 -10.26 5.28 18.35
CA GLY A 417 -11.24 5.66 17.36
C GLY A 417 -12.24 4.55 17.06
N GLY A 418 -11.75 3.32 16.86
CA GLY A 418 -12.58 2.15 16.68
C GLY A 418 -13.49 1.85 17.88
N TYR A 419 -13.01 2.03 19.12
CA TYR A 419 -13.81 1.86 20.32
C TYR A 419 -14.91 2.93 20.45
N LEU A 420 -14.56 4.18 20.15
CA LEU A 420 -15.46 5.32 20.25
C LEU A 420 -16.62 5.26 19.25
N THR A 421 -16.48 4.56 18.10
CA THR A 421 -17.57 4.40 17.11
C THR A 421 -18.84 3.79 17.69
N ARG A 422 -18.75 3.06 18.81
CA ARG A 422 -19.90 2.50 19.52
C ARG A 422 -20.78 3.56 20.18
N ARG A 423 -20.22 4.69 20.59
CA ARG A 423 -20.90 5.73 21.39
C ARG A 423 -21.04 7.05 20.64
N VAL A 424 -20.07 7.38 19.80
CA VAL A 424 -19.98 8.65 19.09
C VAL A 424 -20.08 8.40 17.58
N SER A 425 -20.69 9.33 16.83
CA SER A 425 -20.79 9.20 15.37
C SER A 425 -19.41 9.24 14.71
N ALA A 426 -19.25 8.46 13.63
CA ALA A 426 -18.00 8.41 12.87
C ALA A 426 -17.53 9.81 12.43
N GLY A 427 -18.47 10.68 12.04
CA GLY A 427 -18.16 12.05 11.61
C GLY A 427 -17.50 12.90 12.70
N VAL A 428 -18.01 12.82 13.94
CA VAL A 428 -17.46 13.58 15.08
C VAL A 428 -16.09 13.04 15.48
N ILE A 429 -15.91 11.71 15.51
CA ILE A 429 -14.61 11.10 15.86
C ILE A 429 -13.55 11.46 14.81
N THR A 430 -13.88 11.29 13.53
CA THR A 430 -12.97 11.63 12.42
C THR A 430 -12.61 13.12 12.45
N ALA A 431 -13.59 13.99 12.64
CA ALA A 431 -13.36 15.43 12.71
C ALA A 431 -12.48 15.81 13.91
N ALA A 432 -12.74 15.26 15.11
CA ALA A 432 -11.91 15.51 16.27
C ALA A 432 -10.47 15.05 16.03
N GLY A 433 -10.27 13.84 15.47
CA GLY A 433 -8.93 13.33 15.12
C GLY A 433 -8.20 14.22 14.12
N MET A 434 -8.88 14.63 13.05
CA MET A 434 -8.27 15.47 12.02
C MET A 434 -8.02 16.91 12.49
N LEU A 435 -8.84 17.45 13.40
CA LEU A 435 -8.56 18.74 14.05
C LEU A 435 -7.36 18.63 15.00
N MET A 436 -7.20 17.53 15.75
CA MET A 436 -5.99 17.28 16.53
C MET A 436 -4.74 17.22 15.66
N ALA A 437 -4.82 16.54 14.52
CA ALA A 437 -3.74 16.50 13.53
C ALA A 437 -3.45 17.89 12.96
N ALA A 438 -4.48 18.67 12.64
CA ALA A 438 -4.33 20.06 12.17
C ALA A 438 -3.63 20.94 13.21
N VAL A 439 -4.01 20.85 14.48
CA VAL A 439 -3.32 21.56 15.59
C VAL A 439 -1.86 21.14 15.66
N GLY A 440 -1.57 19.82 15.57
CA GLY A 440 -0.21 19.32 15.52
C GLY A 440 0.61 19.96 14.39
N PHE A 441 0.07 20.00 13.17
CA PHE A 441 0.74 20.66 12.04
C PHE A 441 0.91 22.18 12.20
N VAL A 442 -0.07 22.87 12.78
CA VAL A 442 0.07 24.32 13.09
C VAL A 442 1.19 24.56 14.09
N LEU A 443 1.35 23.68 15.08
CA LEU A 443 2.47 23.75 16.03
C LEU A 443 3.81 23.42 15.34
N MET A 444 3.85 22.42 14.45
CA MET A 444 5.04 22.10 13.65
C MET A 444 5.43 23.25 12.70
N ALA A 445 4.45 23.99 12.17
CA ALA A 445 4.70 25.18 11.34
C ALA A 445 5.32 26.36 12.12
N GLN A 446 5.55 26.21 13.42
CA GLN A 446 6.22 27.20 14.28
C GLN A 446 7.56 26.69 14.82
N TRP A 447 8.01 25.52 14.38
CA TRP A 447 9.28 24.93 14.83
C TRP A 447 10.48 25.73 14.30
N ASP A 448 11.48 25.86 15.15
CA ASP A 448 12.81 26.40 14.84
C ASP A 448 13.86 25.28 14.81
N ILE A 449 15.13 25.63 14.57
CA ILE A 449 16.26 24.68 14.47
C ILE A 449 16.37 23.79 15.73
N THR A 450 16.04 24.32 16.92
CA THR A 450 16.21 23.67 18.22
C THR A 450 14.95 22.98 18.75
N SER A 451 13.82 23.15 18.06
CA SER A 451 12.51 22.70 18.56
C SER A 451 12.46 21.20 18.87
N LEU A 452 13.14 20.35 18.08
CA LEU A 452 13.16 18.90 18.29
C LEU A 452 13.90 18.44 19.56
N GLU A 453 14.66 19.30 20.21
CA GLU A 453 15.30 19.01 21.50
C GLU A 453 14.34 19.21 22.69
N GLN A 454 13.19 19.82 22.44
CA GLN A 454 12.26 20.21 23.47
C GLN A 454 11.10 19.20 23.56
N LEU A 455 10.64 18.92 24.79
CA LEU A 455 9.56 17.97 25.06
C LEU A 455 8.24 18.36 24.35
N HIS A 456 7.98 19.65 24.13
CA HIS A 456 6.75 20.07 23.47
C HIS A 456 6.66 19.56 22.02
N SER A 457 7.78 19.37 21.33
CA SER A 457 7.81 18.79 19.99
C SER A 457 7.43 17.31 19.99
N ASP A 458 7.85 16.57 20.99
CA ASP A 458 7.44 15.17 21.19
C ASP A 458 5.92 15.06 21.40
N LEU A 459 5.37 15.93 22.25
CA LEU A 459 3.93 16.00 22.48
C LEU A 459 3.16 16.39 21.23
N THR A 460 3.72 17.29 20.42
CA THR A 460 3.14 17.69 19.12
C THR A 460 3.09 16.52 18.15
N LEU A 461 4.17 15.75 18.03
CA LEU A 461 4.23 14.56 17.18
C LEU A 461 3.21 13.50 17.64
N VAL A 462 3.15 13.23 18.94
CA VAL A 462 2.21 12.27 19.52
C VAL A 462 0.76 12.73 19.31
N LEU A 463 0.45 14.02 19.53
CA LEU A 463 -0.87 14.60 19.29
C LEU A 463 -1.31 14.44 17.83
N CYS A 464 -0.43 14.78 16.91
CA CYS A 464 -0.68 14.68 15.47
C CYS A 464 -0.92 13.23 15.06
N GLY A 465 -0.03 12.30 15.43
CA GLY A 465 -0.14 10.87 15.12
C GLY A 465 -1.39 10.23 15.71
N PHE A 466 -1.71 10.53 16.99
CA PHE A 466 -2.93 10.06 17.63
C PHE A 466 -4.19 10.58 16.90
N GLY A 467 -4.18 11.84 16.46
CA GLY A 467 -5.27 12.44 15.69
C GLY A 467 -5.53 11.71 14.37
N PHE A 468 -4.49 11.40 13.60
CA PHE A 468 -4.62 10.57 12.39
C PHE A 468 -5.19 9.19 12.70
N GLY A 469 -4.64 8.51 13.70
CA GLY A 469 -5.12 7.20 14.12
C GLY A 469 -6.61 7.23 14.44
N LEU A 470 -7.05 8.22 15.21
CA LEU A 470 -8.44 8.39 15.63
C LEU A 470 -9.41 8.45 14.43
N ALA A 471 -8.97 8.95 13.27
CA ALA A 471 -9.78 9.09 12.06
C ALA A 471 -9.92 7.78 11.25
N LEU A 472 -8.94 6.87 11.26
CA LEU A 472 -8.86 5.74 10.32
C LEU A 472 -10.01 4.73 10.47
N ALA A 473 -10.26 4.24 11.68
CA ALA A 473 -11.30 3.24 11.91
C ALA A 473 -12.73 3.78 11.64
N PRO A 474 -13.09 5.01 12.07
CA PRO A 474 -14.40 5.59 11.77
C PRO A 474 -14.67 5.81 10.27
N VAL A 475 -13.64 6.19 9.48
CA VAL A 475 -13.77 6.34 8.01
C VAL A 475 -14.12 4.99 7.37
N ASN A 476 -13.40 3.92 7.74
CA ASN A 476 -13.69 2.56 7.26
C ASN A 476 -15.07 2.06 7.75
N ALA A 477 -15.46 2.37 8.98
CA ALA A 477 -16.79 2.04 9.49
C ALA A 477 -17.90 2.77 8.73
N ALA A 478 -17.71 4.05 8.41
CA ALA A 478 -18.71 4.85 7.70
C ALA A 478 -19.01 4.31 6.30
N ILE A 479 -17.99 3.89 5.53
CA ILE A 479 -18.23 3.33 4.20
C ILE A 479 -18.90 1.96 4.29
N LEU A 480 -18.48 1.07 5.19
CA LEU A 480 -19.05 -0.28 5.34
C LEU A 480 -20.50 -0.28 5.81
N VAL A 481 -20.90 0.67 6.67
CA VAL A 481 -22.30 0.79 7.12
C VAL A 481 -23.19 1.44 6.04
N SER A 482 -22.60 2.18 5.12
CA SER A 482 -23.30 2.94 4.09
C SER A 482 -23.36 2.25 2.74
N THR A 483 -22.77 1.07 2.62
CA THR A 483 -22.79 0.24 1.41
C THR A 483 -23.37 -1.14 1.70
N ASP A 484 -23.84 -1.81 0.65
CA ASP A 484 -24.37 -3.16 0.77
C ASP A 484 -23.24 -4.18 0.95
N ASP A 485 -23.52 -5.30 1.64
CA ASP A 485 -22.54 -6.37 1.93
C ASP A 485 -21.87 -6.94 0.66
N ALA A 486 -22.61 -6.94 -0.46
CA ALA A 486 -22.13 -7.42 -1.76
C ALA A 486 -21.01 -6.56 -2.39
N VAL A 487 -20.74 -5.38 -1.85
CA VAL A 487 -19.74 -4.41 -2.37
C VAL A 487 -18.75 -3.92 -1.31
N HIS A 488 -18.72 -4.54 -0.14
CA HIS A 488 -17.82 -4.11 0.95
C HIS A 488 -16.34 -4.17 0.57
N GLY A 489 -15.93 -5.18 -0.21
CA GLY A 489 -14.55 -5.30 -0.72
C GLY A 489 -14.18 -4.16 -1.65
N LEU A 490 -15.06 -3.86 -2.63
CA LEU A 490 -14.89 -2.73 -3.53
C LEU A 490 -14.91 -1.40 -2.78
N ALA A 491 -15.85 -1.21 -1.86
CA ALA A 491 -16.00 0.03 -1.08
C ALA A 491 -14.76 0.30 -0.22
N SER A 492 -14.25 -0.71 0.48
CA SER A 492 -13.00 -0.63 1.25
C SER A 492 -11.80 -0.32 0.35
N ALA A 493 -11.73 -0.94 -0.84
CA ALA A 493 -10.69 -0.67 -1.81
C ALA A 493 -10.69 0.80 -2.26
N MET A 494 -11.86 1.38 -2.53
CA MET A 494 -12.00 2.78 -2.95
C MET A 494 -11.52 3.78 -1.89
N VAL A 495 -11.76 3.50 -0.60
CA VAL A 495 -11.22 4.33 0.51
C VAL A 495 -9.69 4.31 0.54
N VAL A 496 -9.10 3.11 0.37
CA VAL A 496 -7.63 2.96 0.36
C VAL A 496 -7.03 3.65 -0.87
N VAL A 497 -7.61 3.46 -2.06
CA VAL A 497 -7.20 4.14 -3.29
C VAL A 497 -7.24 5.65 -3.12
N ALA A 498 -8.33 6.19 -2.59
CA ALA A 498 -8.47 7.63 -2.37
C ALA A 498 -7.37 8.18 -1.44
N ARG A 499 -7.03 7.45 -0.38
CA ARG A 499 -5.94 7.81 0.53
C ARG A 499 -4.59 7.82 -0.19
N MET A 500 -4.29 6.80 -0.98
CA MET A 500 -3.03 6.72 -1.75
C MET A 500 -2.93 7.83 -2.82
N VAL A 501 -4.01 8.09 -3.54
CA VAL A 501 -4.07 9.20 -4.50
C VAL A 501 -3.91 10.55 -3.78
N GLY A 502 -4.56 10.70 -2.61
CA GLY A 502 -4.38 11.87 -1.74
C GLY A 502 -2.93 12.07 -1.33
N MET A 503 -2.23 11.00 -0.91
CA MET A 503 -0.80 11.06 -0.57
C MET A 503 0.05 11.50 -1.77
N LEU A 504 -0.18 10.94 -2.96
CA LEU A 504 0.59 11.28 -4.17
C LEU A 504 0.39 12.72 -4.63
N ILE A 505 -0.85 13.19 -4.63
CA ILE A 505 -1.16 14.58 -4.99
C ILE A 505 -0.68 15.51 -3.88
N GLY A 506 -0.87 15.10 -2.62
CA GLY A 506 -0.45 15.85 -1.44
C GLY A 506 1.04 16.14 -1.43
N ILE A 507 1.89 15.13 -1.67
CA ILE A 507 3.35 15.33 -1.70
C ILE A 507 3.74 16.37 -2.75
N SER A 508 3.23 16.26 -3.98
CA SER A 508 3.56 17.19 -5.06
C SER A 508 3.07 18.62 -4.77
N ALA A 509 1.83 18.74 -4.29
CA ALA A 509 1.24 20.06 -4.00
C ALA A 509 1.91 20.76 -2.81
N LEU A 510 2.16 20.01 -1.72
CA LEU A 510 2.75 20.57 -0.51
C LEU A 510 4.24 20.88 -0.70
N THR A 511 5.01 20.02 -1.39
CA THR A 511 6.40 20.32 -1.75
C THR A 511 6.50 21.53 -2.64
N ALA A 512 5.62 21.68 -3.64
CA ALA A 512 5.59 22.88 -4.49
C ALA A 512 5.26 24.15 -3.70
N LEU A 513 4.34 24.07 -2.73
CA LEU A 513 4.02 25.18 -1.82
C LEU A 513 5.26 25.53 -0.98
N GLY A 514 5.93 24.54 -0.42
CA GLY A 514 7.17 24.71 0.34
C GLY A 514 8.28 25.37 -0.48
N LEU A 515 8.54 24.86 -1.69
CA LEU A 515 9.57 25.41 -2.57
C LEU A 515 9.30 26.85 -3.00
N ARG A 516 8.04 27.19 -3.30
CA ARG A 516 7.67 28.59 -3.56
C ARG A 516 8.02 29.49 -2.38
N ARG A 517 7.75 29.04 -1.15
CA ARG A 517 8.09 29.79 0.05
C ARG A 517 9.60 29.90 0.25
N TYR A 518 10.34 28.81 -0.01
CA TYR A 518 11.81 28.79 0.03
C TYR A 518 12.43 29.82 -0.92
N TYR A 519 12.03 29.80 -2.20
CA TYR A 519 12.56 30.74 -3.19
C TYR A 519 12.15 32.19 -2.90
N SER A 520 10.91 32.42 -2.44
CA SER A 520 10.49 33.75 -2.00
C SER A 520 11.36 34.26 -0.84
N TYR A 521 11.63 33.38 0.14
CA TYR A 521 12.48 33.70 1.26
C TYR A 521 13.92 34.07 0.83
N LEU A 522 14.49 33.31 -0.13
CA LEU A 522 15.84 33.58 -0.65
C LEU A 522 15.94 34.89 -1.44
N VAL A 523 14.85 35.32 -2.10
CA VAL A 523 14.80 36.62 -2.78
C VAL A 523 14.84 37.77 -1.76
N ASP A 524 14.11 37.60 -0.65
CA ASP A 524 14.06 38.60 0.43
C ASP A 524 15.32 38.56 1.34
N ASN A 525 15.96 37.39 1.45
CA ASN A 525 17.13 37.11 2.30
C ASN A 525 18.22 36.37 1.50
N PRO A 526 18.96 37.09 0.62
CA PRO A 526 19.97 36.41 -0.20
C PRO A 526 21.08 35.82 0.67
N LEU A 527 21.37 34.55 0.46
CA LEU A 527 22.45 33.86 1.16
C LEU A 527 23.81 34.30 0.60
N PRO A 528 24.81 34.52 1.46
CA PRO A 528 26.18 34.73 1.03
C PRO A 528 26.71 33.49 0.32
N SER A 529 27.70 33.63 -0.55
CA SER A 529 28.31 32.48 -1.23
C SER A 529 29.08 31.58 -0.24
N ALA A 530 29.09 30.26 -0.52
CA ALA A 530 29.84 29.31 0.32
C ALA A 530 31.32 29.73 0.48
N LYS A 531 31.92 30.33 -0.57
CA LYS A 531 33.31 30.79 -0.54
C LYS A 531 33.53 31.98 0.42
N GLU A 532 32.53 32.84 0.57
CA GLU A 532 32.60 33.99 1.50
C GLU A 532 32.48 33.56 2.95
N VAL A 533 31.59 32.57 3.24
CA VAL A 533 31.34 32.07 4.59
C VAL A 533 32.41 31.08 5.04
N CYS A 534 32.97 30.31 4.11
CA CYS A 534 33.86 29.19 4.41
C CYS A 534 35.32 29.46 4.09
N ASP A 535 35.79 30.70 4.08
CA ASP A 535 37.18 31.11 3.80
C ASP A 535 37.73 30.45 2.52
N GLY A 536 36.98 30.49 1.44
CA GLY A 536 37.34 29.94 0.13
C GLY A 536 37.07 28.45 -0.06
N LYS A 537 36.56 27.72 0.95
CA LYS A 537 36.13 26.33 0.84
C LYS A 537 34.71 26.24 0.30
N SER A 538 34.38 25.14 -0.35
CA SER A 538 33.03 24.90 -0.90
C SER A 538 32.00 24.46 0.14
N ARG A 539 32.42 24.04 1.34
CA ARG A 539 31.56 23.58 2.45
C ARG A 539 32.19 23.85 3.80
N CYS A 540 31.40 24.31 4.76
CA CYS A 540 31.74 24.41 6.18
C CYS A 540 30.46 24.29 7.03
N ALA A 541 30.60 24.12 8.34
CA ALA A 541 29.47 23.97 9.27
C ALA A 541 28.58 25.23 9.25
N GLU A 542 29.17 26.42 9.26
CA GLU A 542 28.48 27.71 9.25
C GLU A 542 27.59 27.91 8.01
N PHE A 543 28.08 27.54 6.83
CA PHE A 543 27.28 27.60 5.62
C PHE A 543 26.15 26.55 5.61
N SER A 544 26.39 25.39 6.19
CA SER A 544 25.35 24.35 6.37
C SER A 544 24.25 24.80 7.34
N ASP A 545 24.59 25.59 8.37
CA ASP A 545 23.64 26.18 9.31
C ASP A 545 22.78 27.25 8.65
N LEU A 546 23.37 28.10 7.82
CA LEU A 546 22.65 29.10 7.02
C LEU A 546 21.65 28.44 6.05
N LEU A 547 22.07 27.35 5.37
CA LEU A 547 21.19 26.58 4.48
C LEU A 547 20.03 25.92 5.23
N ALA A 548 20.30 25.38 6.42
CA ALA A 548 19.26 24.79 7.26
C ALA A 548 18.25 25.85 7.72
N GLY A 549 18.71 27.01 8.17
CA GLY A 549 17.86 28.13 8.52
C GLY A 549 16.99 28.61 7.36
N ALA A 550 17.56 28.67 6.15
CA ALA A 550 16.81 29.02 4.95
C ALA A 550 15.77 27.97 4.55
N GLY A 551 15.96 26.69 4.92
CA GLY A 551 15.00 25.60 4.68
C GLY A 551 13.77 25.65 5.60
N ILE A 552 13.85 26.26 6.78
CA ILE A 552 12.75 26.29 7.77
C ILE A 552 11.44 26.89 7.19
N PRO A 553 11.44 28.05 6.51
CA PRO A 553 10.23 28.60 5.89
C PRO A 553 9.56 27.65 4.88
N GLN A 554 10.31 26.78 4.22
CA GLN A 554 9.78 25.73 3.34
C GLN A 554 8.94 24.74 4.16
N GLU A 555 9.51 24.20 5.22
CA GLU A 555 8.84 23.20 6.09
C GLU A 555 7.61 23.79 6.78
N HIS A 556 7.67 25.06 7.23
CA HIS A 556 6.51 25.77 7.77
C HIS A 556 5.36 25.84 6.77
N ALA A 557 5.64 26.13 5.49
CA ALA A 557 4.62 26.18 4.46
C ALA A 557 4.03 24.80 4.17
N VAL A 558 4.83 23.74 4.18
CA VAL A 558 4.36 22.36 4.02
C VAL A 558 3.44 21.95 5.17
N PHE A 559 3.85 22.18 6.42
CA PHE A 559 3.04 21.85 7.59
C PHE A 559 1.75 22.70 7.64
N ALA A 560 1.80 23.98 7.27
CA ALA A 560 0.59 24.81 7.16
C ALA A 560 -0.37 24.28 6.10
N GLY A 561 0.13 23.87 4.93
CA GLY A 561 -0.66 23.22 3.89
C GLY A 561 -1.28 21.90 4.34
N ALA A 562 -0.51 21.07 5.08
CA ALA A 562 -1.00 19.83 5.67
C ALA A 562 -2.11 20.08 6.71
N ALA A 563 -1.98 21.14 7.52
CA ALA A 563 -3.03 21.56 8.45
C ALA A 563 -4.33 21.92 7.72
N VAL A 564 -4.25 22.63 6.59
CA VAL A 564 -5.42 22.94 5.74
C VAL A 564 -6.08 21.65 5.24
N CYS A 565 -5.29 20.69 4.72
CA CYS A 565 -5.83 19.40 4.29
C CYS A 565 -6.52 18.64 5.44
N ALA A 566 -5.95 18.67 6.65
CA ALA A 566 -6.52 18.05 7.83
C ALA A 566 -7.85 18.73 8.25
N VAL A 567 -7.94 20.05 8.20
CA VAL A 567 -9.19 20.81 8.45
C VAL A 567 -10.24 20.46 7.39
N LEU A 568 -9.87 20.39 6.10
CA LEU A 568 -10.79 19.98 5.04
C LEU A 568 -11.33 18.56 5.27
N ALA A 569 -10.48 17.64 5.70
CA ALA A 569 -10.91 16.30 6.09
C ALA A 569 -11.90 16.33 7.27
N ALA A 570 -11.64 17.14 8.29
CA ALA A 570 -12.51 17.30 9.45
C ALA A 570 -13.89 17.85 9.07
N VAL A 571 -13.93 18.94 8.29
CA VAL A 571 -15.17 19.56 7.81
C VAL A 571 -15.95 18.57 6.92
N ALA A 572 -15.26 17.93 5.97
CA ALA A 572 -15.86 16.91 5.13
C ALA A 572 -16.47 15.76 5.95
N ALA A 573 -15.78 15.29 7.00
CA ALA A 573 -16.31 14.24 7.87
C ALA A 573 -17.57 14.68 8.62
N LEU A 574 -17.62 15.90 9.15
CA LEU A 574 -18.80 16.44 9.84
C LEU A 574 -20.02 16.59 8.92
N VAL A 575 -19.78 16.96 7.68
CA VAL A 575 -20.86 17.21 6.70
C VAL A 575 -21.30 15.90 6.05
N LEU A 576 -20.35 15.09 5.55
CA LEU A 576 -20.64 13.95 4.68
C LEU A 576 -20.97 12.68 5.45
N PHE A 577 -20.56 12.52 6.71
CA PHE A 577 -20.90 11.35 7.53
C PHE A 577 -22.23 11.50 8.29
N ARG A 578 -22.98 12.57 8.02
CA ARG A 578 -24.35 12.71 8.56
C ARG A 578 -25.21 11.56 8.08
N GLY A 579 -25.82 10.82 9.02
CA GLY A 579 -26.66 9.65 8.71
C GLY A 579 -25.91 8.31 8.60
N ALA A 580 -24.57 8.25 8.82
CA ALA A 580 -23.89 6.98 8.99
C ALA A 580 -24.28 6.34 10.35
N ALA A 581 -25.05 5.25 10.31
CA ALA A 581 -25.55 4.55 11.51
C ALA A 581 -24.45 3.66 12.12
N THR A 582 -23.38 4.26 12.65
CA THR A 582 -22.25 3.55 13.25
C THR A 582 -22.45 3.27 14.76
N ARG A 583 -23.47 3.84 15.40
CA ARG A 583 -23.71 3.74 16.84
C ARG A 583 -24.59 2.54 17.19
N SER A 584 -24.24 1.79 18.21
CA SER A 584 -25.07 0.71 18.79
C SER A 584 -26.42 1.21 19.35
N VAL A 585 -26.48 2.48 19.77
CA VAL A 585 -27.69 3.11 20.31
C VAL A 585 -28.76 3.33 19.23
N ASP A 586 -28.36 3.54 17.99
CA ASP A 586 -29.31 3.76 16.88
C ASP A 586 -30.00 2.45 16.48
N ALA A 587 -29.33 1.31 16.58
CA ALA A 587 -29.95 -0.02 16.38
C ALA A 587 -31.02 -0.34 17.43
N ALA A 588 -30.80 0.05 18.70
CA ALA A 588 -31.78 -0.15 19.77
C ALA A 588 -33.02 0.76 19.64
N ARG A 589 -32.87 1.95 19.03
CA ARG A 589 -34.01 2.84 18.72
C ARG A 589 -34.84 2.32 17.53
N LEU A 590 -34.17 1.78 16.50
CA LEU A 590 -34.86 1.19 15.35
C LEU A 590 -35.68 -0.04 15.75
N LEU A 591 -35.21 -0.85 16.69
CA LEU A 591 -35.97 -1.97 17.23
C LEU A 591 -37.15 -1.54 18.10
N ARG A 592 -37.13 -0.37 18.76
CA ARG A 592 -38.25 0.17 19.55
C ARG A 592 -39.29 0.92 18.72
N SER A 593 -38.93 1.35 17.51
CA SER A 593 -39.85 2.01 16.59
C SER A 593 -40.53 1.04 15.62
N ALA A 594 -40.10 -0.22 15.61
CA ALA A 594 -40.68 -1.29 14.77
C ALA A 594 -41.61 -2.25 15.56
N GLY A 595 -41.79 -2.03 16.86
CA GLY A 595 -42.78 -2.67 17.74
C GLY A 595 -43.71 -1.63 18.35
#